data_f35d8842f0b132fcc990cc606a3ae506
#
_entry.id   f35d8842f0b132fcc990cc606a3ae506
#
_cell.length_a   1.000
_cell.length_b   1.000
_cell.length_c   1.000
_cell.angle_alpha   90.00
_cell.angle_beta   90.00
_cell.angle_gamma   90.00
#
_symmetry.space_group_name_H-M   'P 1'
#
loop_
_entity.id
_entity.type
_entity.pdbx_description
1 polymer ?
#
loop_
_entity_poly.entity_id
_entity_poly.type
_entity_poly.pdbx_seq_one_letter_code
_entity_poly.pdbx_strand_id
1 'polypeptide(L)'
;MTRDELFENIKRKKSFLCVGLDTDVRKIPQFLLDEDDPIFAFNKRIIDATAHLCVAYKPNLAFYESMGSFGLQAFEKTVAYIQSEYPDQFIIADAKRGDIGNTSDMYARSFFEHLKVDALTVAPYMGSDSVLPFLKYAGRWVILLALTSNAGAADFQMLPVDGGEEALFERVLRTSTEWGNSDQLMYVVGATKADMLERVRAIVPDAFLLVPGVGSQNGSLEDVARFGLNSQCGLLVNASRSIIYADNTEAFANAAAAEAEALRRQMAEILIKSKLIEA
;
A
#
# COMPACT_ATOMS: atom_id res chain seq x y z
N MET A 1 9.75 7.43 -6.97
CA MET A 1 10.52 7.45 -5.70
C MET A 1 11.37 6.19 -5.61
N THR A 2 12.66 6.32 -5.31
CA THR A 2 13.58 5.19 -5.11
C THR A 2 13.43 4.59 -3.71
N ARG A 3 14.06 3.44 -3.47
CA ARG A 3 14.10 2.78 -2.18
C ARG A 3 14.73 3.66 -1.09
N ASP A 4 15.87 4.28 -1.40
CA ASP A 4 16.57 5.15 -0.45
C ASP A 4 15.77 6.41 -0.15
N GLU A 5 15.13 7.03 -1.16
CA GLU A 5 14.23 8.17 -0.96
C GLU A 5 13.04 7.82 -0.06
N LEU A 6 12.45 6.64 -0.23
CA LEU A 6 11.36 6.16 0.63
C LEU A 6 11.84 5.96 2.07
N PHE A 7 13.02 5.35 2.26
CA PHE A 7 13.59 5.16 3.59
C PHE A 7 13.96 6.49 4.27
N GLU A 8 14.58 7.43 3.55
CA GLU A 8 14.83 8.77 4.07
C GLU A 8 13.53 9.50 4.48
N ASN A 9 12.46 9.30 3.72
CA ASN A 9 11.15 9.85 4.04
C ASN A 9 10.57 9.22 5.31
N ILE A 10 10.71 7.91 5.48
CA ILE A 10 10.36 7.18 6.71
C ILE A 10 11.11 7.76 7.91
N LYS A 11 12.41 7.96 7.80
CA LYS A 11 13.24 8.54 8.88
C LYS A 11 12.79 9.95 9.22
N ARG A 12 12.63 10.80 8.22
CA ARG A 12 12.27 12.23 8.40
C ARG A 12 10.89 12.38 9.06
N LYS A 13 9.89 11.61 8.61
CA LYS A 13 8.53 11.66 9.16
C LYS A 13 8.36 10.80 10.43
N LYS A 14 9.36 10.00 10.77
CA LYS A 14 9.33 9.01 11.85
C LYS A 14 8.09 8.10 11.71
N SER A 15 7.79 7.69 10.48
CA SER A 15 6.55 6.98 10.13
C SER A 15 6.77 6.06 8.93
N PHE A 16 6.19 4.87 8.97
CA PHE A 16 6.03 3.97 7.82
C PHE A 16 4.55 3.71 7.52
N LEU A 17 3.73 4.71 7.83
CA LEU A 17 2.28 4.70 7.59
C LEU A 17 1.99 4.93 6.11
N CYS A 18 1.09 4.10 5.58
CA CYS A 18 0.42 4.28 4.31
C CYS A 18 -1.07 4.53 4.58
N VAL A 19 -1.58 5.70 4.20
CA VAL A 19 -3.01 6.01 4.35
C VAL A 19 -3.77 5.50 3.14
N GLY A 20 -4.74 4.60 3.38
CA GLY A 20 -5.61 4.09 2.33
C GLY A 20 -6.75 5.06 2.04
N LEU A 21 -6.93 5.42 0.77
CA LEU A 21 -8.03 6.27 0.29
C LEU A 21 -9.12 5.39 -0.37
N ASP A 22 -9.76 4.55 0.46
CA ASP A 22 -10.85 3.65 0.08
C ASP A 22 -12.19 4.42 0.20
N THR A 23 -12.34 5.48 -0.58
CA THR A 23 -13.40 6.48 -0.42
C THR A 23 -14.73 6.01 -1.00
N ASP A 24 -15.67 5.67 -0.12
CA ASP A 24 -17.06 5.33 -0.45
C ASP A 24 -17.93 6.58 -0.26
N VAL A 25 -18.52 7.07 -1.35
CA VAL A 25 -19.39 8.27 -1.33
C VAL A 25 -20.56 8.16 -0.35
N ARG A 26 -20.96 6.94 0.02
CA ARG A 26 -22.03 6.70 1.00
C ARG A 26 -21.59 6.88 2.45
N LYS A 27 -20.30 7.07 2.71
CA LYS A 27 -19.68 7.16 4.05
C LYS A 27 -19.00 8.48 4.33
N ILE A 28 -18.83 9.32 3.31
CA ILE A 28 -18.27 10.67 3.52
C ILE A 28 -19.28 11.58 4.23
N PRO A 29 -18.82 12.66 4.89
CA PRO A 29 -19.70 13.64 5.52
C PRO A 29 -20.74 14.20 4.54
N GLN A 30 -22.00 14.30 5.01
CA GLN A 30 -23.15 14.70 4.18
C GLN A 30 -22.95 16.04 3.46
N PHE A 31 -22.33 17.03 4.13
CA PHE A 31 -22.10 18.35 3.55
C PHE A 31 -21.16 18.37 2.34
N LEU A 32 -20.34 17.30 2.15
CA LEU A 32 -19.47 17.17 0.99
C LEU A 32 -20.23 16.69 -0.25
N LEU A 33 -21.42 16.14 -0.10
CA LEU A 33 -22.21 15.66 -1.24
C LEU A 33 -22.73 16.80 -2.12
N ASP A 34 -22.72 18.02 -1.63
CA ASP A 34 -23.10 19.23 -2.36
C ASP A 34 -21.91 19.83 -3.16
N GLU A 35 -20.70 19.28 -3.02
CA GLU A 35 -19.51 19.67 -3.80
C GLU A 35 -19.60 19.09 -5.22
N ASP A 36 -19.01 19.77 -6.21
CA ASP A 36 -18.96 19.31 -7.61
C ASP A 36 -18.27 17.93 -7.76
N ASP A 37 -17.29 17.64 -6.91
CA ASP A 37 -16.56 16.39 -6.86
C ASP A 37 -16.37 15.96 -5.39
N PRO A 38 -17.38 15.34 -4.78
CA PRO A 38 -17.38 15.01 -3.35
C PRO A 38 -16.28 14.02 -2.98
N ILE A 39 -15.90 13.09 -3.86
CA ILE A 39 -14.83 12.13 -3.62
C ILE A 39 -13.49 12.86 -3.54
N PHE A 40 -13.21 13.73 -4.52
CA PHE A 40 -11.97 14.50 -4.50
C PHE A 40 -11.93 15.50 -3.35
N ALA A 41 -13.04 16.19 -3.06
CA ALA A 41 -13.13 17.12 -1.94
C ALA A 41 -12.84 16.45 -0.58
N PHE A 42 -13.36 15.23 -0.38
CA PHE A 42 -13.05 14.40 0.77
C PHE A 42 -11.58 14.02 0.82
N ASN A 43 -11.06 13.41 -0.26
CA ASN A 43 -9.67 12.96 -0.35
C ASN A 43 -8.70 14.12 -0.10
N LYS A 44 -8.95 15.27 -0.72
CA LYS A 44 -8.13 16.47 -0.54
C LYS A 44 -7.98 16.85 0.93
N ARG A 45 -9.08 16.93 1.67
CA ARG A 45 -9.07 17.30 3.10
C ARG A 45 -8.37 16.25 3.96
N ILE A 46 -8.53 14.96 3.65
CA ILE A 46 -7.78 13.87 4.32
C ILE A 46 -6.28 14.00 4.06
N ILE A 47 -5.89 14.21 2.80
CA ILE A 47 -4.48 14.37 2.40
C ILE A 47 -3.85 15.57 3.10
N ASP A 48 -4.50 16.74 3.05
CA ASP A 48 -4.00 17.95 3.69
C ASP A 48 -3.78 17.75 5.21
N ALA A 49 -4.65 16.99 5.86
CA ALA A 49 -4.56 16.73 7.29
C ALA A 49 -3.53 15.66 7.67
N THR A 50 -3.16 14.74 6.76
CA THR A 50 -2.36 13.56 7.11
C THR A 50 -1.00 13.47 6.40
N ALA A 51 -0.72 14.29 5.38
CA ALA A 51 0.48 14.15 4.55
C ALA A 51 1.80 14.29 5.32
N HIS A 52 1.82 15.05 6.41
CA HIS A 52 2.99 15.17 7.28
C HIS A 52 3.18 13.99 8.25
N LEU A 53 2.18 13.10 8.36
CA LEU A 53 2.12 11.97 9.30
C LEU A 53 2.37 10.62 8.63
N CYS A 54 2.26 10.55 7.30
CA CYS A 54 2.44 9.32 6.52
C CYS A 54 3.46 9.50 5.40
N VAL A 55 3.96 8.39 4.86
CA VAL A 55 4.91 8.38 3.75
C VAL A 55 4.28 7.95 2.44
N ALA A 56 3.07 7.40 2.48
CA ALA A 56 2.39 6.88 1.30
C ALA A 56 0.88 7.08 1.35
N TYR A 57 0.29 7.21 0.17
CA TYR A 57 -1.15 7.10 -0.06
C TYR A 57 -1.47 5.93 -0.98
N LYS A 58 -2.52 5.22 -0.65
CA LYS A 58 -2.97 4.05 -1.41
C LYS A 58 -4.47 4.15 -1.75
N PRO A 59 -4.86 4.88 -2.81
CA PRO A 59 -6.22 4.79 -3.31
C PRO A 59 -6.51 3.39 -3.88
N ASN A 60 -7.63 2.81 -3.44
CA ASN A 60 -8.10 1.51 -3.91
C ASN A 60 -9.08 1.70 -5.07
N LEU A 61 -8.67 1.29 -6.26
CA LEU A 61 -9.41 1.55 -7.49
C LEU A 61 -10.84 1.00 -7.49
N ALA A 62 -11.12 -0.08 -6.77
CA ALA A 62 -12.48 -0.64 -6.73
C ALA A 62 -13.54 0.39 -6.28
N PHE A 63 -13.17 1.31 -5.36
CA PHE A 63 -14.07 2.38 -4.89
C PHE A 63 -14.32 3.43 -5.95
N TYR A 64 -13.32 3.73 -6.77
CA TYR A 64 -13.42 4.71 -7.85
C TYR A 64 -14.07 4.11 -9.11
N GLU A 65 -13.66 2.93 -9.53
CA GLU A 65 -14.22 2.21 -10.68
C GLU A 65 -15.72 1.93 -10.49
N SER A 66 -16.18 1.69 -9.27
CA SER A 66 -17.61 1.48 -8.97
C SER A 66 -18.51 2.70 -9.29
N MET A 67 -17.90 3.88 -9.43
CA MET A 67 -18.57 5.13 -9.78
C MET A 67 -18.41 5.50 -11.27
N GLY A 68 -17.88 4.58 -12.09
CA GLY A 68 -17.66 4.78 -13.52
C GLY A 68 -16.68 5.92 -13.81
N SER A 69 -16.94 6.68 -14.88
CA SER A 69 -16.05 7.76 -15.32
C SER A 69 -15.89 8.86 -14.29
N PHE A 70 -16.92 9.15 -13.50
CA PHE A 70 -16.86 10.14 -12.43
C PHE A 70 -15.83 9.74 -11.35
N GLY A 71 -15.90 8.50 -10.88
CA GLY A 71 -14.94 8.02 -9.89
C GLY A 71 -13.50 7.96 -10.45
N LEU A 72 -13.32 7.57 -11.72
CA LEU A 72 -11.99 7.57 -12.34
C LEU A 72 -11.41 8.98 -12.45
N GLN A 73 -12.23 9.99 -12.79
CA GLN A 73 -11.78 11.40 -12.78
C GLN A 73 -11.39 11.87 -11.37
N ALA A 74 -12.16 11.50 -10.34
CA ALA A 74 -11.81 11.80 -8.95
C ALA A 74 -10.48 11.13 -8.53
N PHE A 75 -10.22 9.88 -8.97
CA PHE A 75 -8.95 9.20 -8.79
C PHE A 75 -7.79 9.96 -9.45
N GLU A 76 -7.93 10.33 -10.73
CA GLU A 76 -6.91 11.11 -11.46
C GLU A 76 -6.60 12.43 -10.77
N LYS A 77 -7.64 13.19 -10.38
CA LYS A 77 -7.48 14.45 -9.62
C LYS A 77 -6.78 14.22 -8.28
N THR A 78 -7.11 13.14 -7.57
CA THR A 78 -6.49 12.80 -6.28
C THR A 78 -4.99 12.53 -6.47
N VAL A 79 -4.62 11.72 -7.46
CA VAL A 79 -3.21 11.42 -7.77
C VAL A 79 -2.46 12.69 -8.16
N ALA A 80 -3.03 13.50 -9.07
CA ALA A 80 -2.42 14.75 -9.51
C ALA A 80 -2.23 15.74 -8.34
N TYR A 81 -3.21 15.81 -7.44
CA TYR A 81 -3.13 16.65 -6.24
C TYR A 81 -1.99 16.23 -5.31
N ILE A 82 -1.84 14.92 -5.04
CA ILE A 82 -0.73 14.43 -4.22
C ILE A 82 0.61 14.77 -4.89
N GLN A 83 0.72 14.58 -6.20
CA GLN A 83 1.96 14.85 -6.93
C GLN A 83 2.36 16.32 -6.91
N SER A 84 1.39 17.25 -6.98
CA SER A 84 1.67 18.69 -7.00
C SER A 84 1.95 19.26 -5.62
N GLU A 85 1.14 18.92 -4.63
CA GLU A 85 1.20 19.54 -3.29
C GLU A 85 2.11 18.79 -2.32
N TYR A 86 2.26 17.48 -2.50
CA TYR A 86 2.99 16.58 -1.60
C TYR A 86 3.92 15.63 -2.39
N PRO A 87 4.90 16.16 -3.15
CA PRO A 87 5.74 15.37 -4.06
C PRO A 87 6.65 14.34 -3.35
N ASP A 88 6.74 14.43 -2.03
CA ASP A 88 7.44 13.47 -1.18
C ASP A 88 6.58 12.26 -0.77
N GLN A 89 5.32 12.18 -1.20
CA GLN A 89 4.47 11.03 -0.92
C GLN A 89 4.65 9.91 -1.95
N PHE A 90 4.74 8.67 -1.44
CA PHE A 90 4.75 7.48 -2.29
C PHE A 90 3.30 7.10 -2.65
N ILE A 91 2.99 7.06 -3.93
CA ILE A 91 1.62 6.83 -4.42
C ILE A 91 1.48 5.39 -4.91
N ILE A 92 0.59 4.63 -4.27
CA ILE A 92 0.29 3.24 -4.60
C ILE A 92 -1.09 3.16 -5.24
N ALA A 93 -1.18 2.78 -6.51
CA ALA A 93 -2.44 2.40 -7.12
C ALA A 93 -2.80 0.96 -6.70
N ASP A 94 -3.79 0.81 -5.81
CA ASP A 94 -4.25 -0.51 -5.39
C ASP A 94 -5.31 -1.04 -6.36
N ALA A 95 -4.84 -1.55 -7.52
CA ALA A 95 -5.68 -1.96 -8.65
C ALA A 95 -5.68 -3.46 -8.89
N LYS A 96 -4.73 -4.20 -8.33
CA LYS A 96 -4.58 -5.66 -8.45
C LYS A 96 -4.68 -6.12 -9.90
N ARG A 97 -3.94 -5.42 -10.78
CA ARG A 97 -3.91 -5.74 -12.22
C ARG A 97 -3.12 -7.02 -12.46
N GLY A 98 -3.38 -7.64 -13.59
CA GLY A 98 -2.69 -8.82 -14.07
C GLY A 98 -3.37 -9.29 -15.37
N ASP A 99 -2.57 -9.37 -16.44
CA ASP A 99 -2.96 -9.88 -17.75
C ASP A 99 -1.67 -10.33 -18.44
N ILE A 100 -1.74 -10.81 -19.66
CA ILE A 100 -0.56 -11.30 -20.37
C ILE A 100 -0.11 -10.34 -21.48
N GLY A 101 1.21 -10.35 -21.73
CA GLY A 101 1.82 -9.68 -22.87
C GLY A 101 1.46 -8.21 -23.01
N ASN A 102 1.01 -7.82 -24.20
CA ASN A 102 0.68 -6.44 -24.53
C ASN A 102 -0.52 -5.87 -23.75
N THR A 103 -1.43 -6.69 -23.25
CA THR A 103 -2.53 -6.22 -22.39
C THR A 103 -1.98 -5.73 -21.05
N SER A 104 -1.05 -6.45 -20.44
CA SER A 104 -0.33 -5.97 -19.25
C SER A 104 0.49 -4.70 -19.54
N ASP A 105 1.11 -4.58 -20.73
CA ASP A 105 1.79 -3.34 -21.13
C ASP A 105 0.81 -2.14 -21.19
N MET A 106 -0.44 -2.34 -21.63
CA MET A 106 -1.45 -1.26 -21.62
C MET A 106 -1.82 -0.83 -20.19
N TYR A 107 -1.98 -1.77 -19.26
CA TYR A 107 -2.17 -1.43 -17.86
C TYR A 107 -0.96 -0.69 -17.29
N ALA A 108 0.26 -1.16 -17.56
CA ALA A 108 1.48 -0.49 -17.11
C ALA A 108 1.59 0.95 -17.61
N ARG A 109 1.28 1.19 -18.89
CA ARG A 109 1.22 2.55 -19.47
C ARG A 109 0.20 3.44 -18.77
N SER A 110 -0.99 2.92 -18.49
CA SER A 110 -2.04 3.70 -17.80
C SER A 110 -1.54 4.19 -16.44
N PHE A 111 -0.93 3.32 -15.63
CA PHE A 111 -0.53 3.69 -14.27
C PHE A 111 0.83 4.39 -14.21
N PHE A 112 1.80 4.01 -15.01
CA PHE A 112 3.16 4.53 -14.90
C PHE A 112 3.50 5.67 -15.86
N GLU A 113 2.87 5.73 -17.05
CA GLU A 113 3.08 6.83 -18.00
C GLU A 113 2.02 7.92 -17.85
N HIS A 114 0.74 7.55 -17.81
CA HIS A 114 -0.38 8.51 -17.75
C HIS A 114 -0.56 9.04 -16.32
N LEU A 115 -0.85 8.18 -15.36
CA LEU A 115 -1.09 8.56 -13.96
C LEU A 115 0.21 8.86 -13.18
N LYS A 116 1.33 8.31 -13.63
CA LYS A 116 2.67 8.48 -13.04
C LYS A 116 2.76 8.10 -11.55
N VAL A 117 1.95 7.12 -11.10
CA VAL A 117 2.03 6.60 -9.73
C VAL A 117 3.39 5.93 -9.49
N ASP A 118 3.83 5.85 -8.24
CA ASP A 118 5.10 5.19 -7.89
C ASP A 118 4.98 3.67 -7.93
N ALA A 119 3.83 3.12 -7.52
CA ALA A 119 3.64 1.69 -7.37
C ALA A 119 2.25 1.22 -7.81
N LEU A 120 2.17 -0.04 -8.23
CA LEU A 120 0.95 -0.72 -8.63
C LEU A 120 0.87 -2.10 -7.97
N THR A 121 -0.27 -2.45 -7.39
CA THR A 121 -0.52 -3.82 -6.95
C THR A 121 -0.85 -4.72 -8.13
N VAL A 122 -0.19 -5.89 -8.18
CA VAL A 122 -0.29 -6.86 -9.29
C VAL A 122 -0.53 -8.26 -8.74
N ALA A 123 -1.39 -9.02 -9.43
CA ALA A 123 -1.67 -10.40 -9.10
C ALA A 123 -0.72 -11.36 -9.86
N PRO A 124 -0.05 -12.31 -9.19
CA PRO A 124 0.95 -13.18 -9.80
C PRO A 124 0.39 -14.45 -10.44
N TYR A 125 -0.91 -14.71 -10.32
CA TYR A 125 -1.50 -16.02 -10.62
C TYR A 125 -1.24 -16.52 -12.06
N MET A 126 -1.13 -15.60 -13.03
CA MET A 126 -0.82 -15.94 -14.42
C MET A 126 0.71 -16.02 -14.71
N GLY A 127 1.55 -15.97 -13.68
CA GLY A 127 3.00 -16.14 -13.80
C GLY A 127 3.75 -14.89 -14.26
N SER A 128 4.99 -15.09 -14.74
CA SER A 128 5.91 -14.00 -15.12
C SER A 128 5.35 -13.10 -16.22
N ASP A 129 4.61 -13.65 -17.17
CA ASP A 129 4.02 -12.90 -18.28
C ASP A 129 3.07 -11.78 -17.83
N SER A 130 2.47 -11.94 -16.65
CA SER A 130 1.56 -10.95 -16.07
C SER A 130 2.29 -9.88 -15.25
N VAL A 131 3.54 -10.09 -14.86
CA VAL A 131 4.31 -9.22 -13.96
C VAL A 131 5.43 -8.48 -14.68
N LEU A 132 6.19 -9.16 -15.54
CA LEU A 132 7.33 -8.59 -16.25
C LEU A 132 7.03 -7.30 -17.04
N PRO A 133 5.84 -7.13 -17.69
CA PRO A 133 5.52 -5.88 -18.36
C PRO A 133 5.59 -4.64 -17.46
N PHE A 134 5.20 -4.77 -16.20
CA PHE A 134 5.25 -3.67 -15.23
C PHE A 134 6.68 -3.38 -14.75
N LEU A 135 7.55 -4.39 -14.69
CA LEU A 135 8.95 -4.25 -14.25
C LEU A 135 9.86 -3.57 -15.28
N LYS A 136 9.38 -3.36 -16.52
CA LYS A 136 10.11 -2.60 -17.55
C LYS A 136 10.27 -1.11 -17.21
N TYR A 137 9.47 -0.60 -16.28
CA TYR A 137 9.42 0.82 -15.93
C TYR A 137 10.43 1.14 -14.80
N ALA A 138 11.59 1.65 -15.18
CA ALA A 138 12.61 2.06 -14.22
C ALA A 138 12.09 3.11 -13.23
N GLY A 139 12.40 2.96 -11.95
CA GLY A 139 11.95 3.87 -10.89
C GLY A 139 10.48 3.72 -10.51
N ARG A 140 9.81 2.65 -10.99
CA ARG A 140 8.45 2.26 -10.61
C ARG A 140 8.47 0.93 -9.88
N TRP A 141 7.44 0.69 -9.06
CA TRP A 141 7.37 -0.47 -8.20
C TRP A 141 6.16 -1.34 -8.53
N VAL A 142 6.39 -2.64 -8.53
CA VAL A 142 5.34 -3.66 -8.54
C VAL A 142 5.15 -4.17 -7.12
N ILE A 143 3.92 -4.09 -6.61
CA ILE A 143 3.57 -4.67 -5.32
C ILE A 143 2.80 -5.97 -5.58
N LEU A 144 3.50 -7.09 -5.46
CA LEU A 144 2.96 -8.39 -5.80
C LEU A 144 2.13 -8.98 -4.66
N LEU A 145 0.95 -9.52 -4.96
CA LEU A 145 0.15 -10.23 -3.97
C LEU A 145 0.86 -11.53 -3.60
N ALA A 146 1.24 -11.70 -2.32
CA ALA A 146 1.88 -12.90 -1.83
C ALA A 146 0.98 -13.63 -0.81
N LEU A 147 0.82 -13.06 0.40
CA LEU A 147 -0.01 -13.63 1.44
C LEU A 147 -1.03 -12.59 1.92
N THR A 148 -2.30 -12.81 1.61
CA THR A 148 -3.37 -11.86 1.93
C THR A 148 -4.04 -12.18 3.27
N SER A 149 -4.71 -11.18 3.88
CA SER A 149 -5.29 -11.29 5.23
C SER A 149 -6.67 -11.96 5.28
N ASN A 150 -7.33 -12.13 4.14
CA ASN A 150 -8.68 -12.69 4.05
C ASN A 150 -8.70 -14.21 4.30
N ALA A 151 -9.85 -14.74 4.75
CA ALA A 151 -10.01 -16.17 5.04
C ALA A 151 -9.76 -17.05 3.80
N GLY A 152 -10.19 -16.61 2.61
CA GLY A 152 -9.99 -17.33 1.34
C GLY A 152 -8.52 -17.45 0.90
N ALA A 153 -7.56 -16.82 1.59
CA ALA A 153 -6.14 -17.06 1.36
C ALA A 153 -5.76 -18.54 1.57
N ALA A 154 -6.49 -19.24 2.43
CA ALA A 154 -6.29 -20.66 2.69
C ALA A 154 -6.64 -21.56 1.50
N ASP A 155 -7.50 -21.11 0.58
CA ASP A 155 -7.93 -21.90 -0.56
C ASP A 155 -6.78 -22.21 -1.53
N PHE A 156 -5.81 -21.28 -1.65
CA PHE A 156 -4.69 -21.42 -2.57
C PHE A 156 -3.33 -21.08 -1.92
N GLN A 157 -3.21 -19.96 -1.23
CA GLN A 157 -1.91 -19.42 -0.84
C GLN A 157 -1.17 -20.30 0.18
N MET A 158 -1.91 -21.07 0.98
CA MET A 158 -1.38 -21.98 1.99
C MET A 158 -1.24 -23.43 1.51
N LEU A 159 -1.64 -23.73 0.26
CA LEU A 159 -1.50 -25.09 -0.29
C LEU A 159 -0.02 -25.46 -0.39
N PRO A 160 0.36 -26.69 0.04
CA PRO A 160 1.70 -27.19 -0.16
C PRO A 160 1.98 -27.45 -1.64
N VAL A 161 3.17 -27.09 -2.11
CA VAL A 161 3.62 -27.31 -3.48
C VAL A 161 4.55 -28.51 -3.54
N ASP A 162 4.50 -29.25 -4.64
CA ASP A 162 5.34 -30.43 -4.93
C ASP A 162 5.32 -31.51 -3.83
N GLY A 163 4.25 -31.55 -3.01
CA GLY A 163 4.13 -32.50 -1.89
C GLY A 163 5.09 -32.23 -0.71
N GLY A 164 5.75 -31.05 -0.69
CA GLY A 164 6.66 -30.61 0.34
C GLY A 164 6.00 -29.73 1.40
N GLU A 165 6.84 -29.05 2.20
CA GLU A 165 6.38 -28.11 3.24
C GLU A 165 6.25 -26.67 2.73
N GLU A 166 6.77 -26.36 1.54
CA GLU A 166 6.69 -25.04 0.92
C GLU A 166 5.24 -24.73 0.55
N ALA A 167 4.71 -23.61 1.04
CA ALA A 167 3.37 -23.14 0.66
C ALA A 167 3.40 -22.37 -0.66
N LEU A 168 2.27 -22.28 -1.36
CA LEU A 168 2.18 -21.58 -2.65
C LEU A 168 2.63 -20.12 -2.55
N PHE A 169 2.28 -19.40 -1.46
CA PHE A 169 2.74 -18.02 -1.30
C PHE A 169 4.27 -17.90 -1.23
N GLU A 170 4.96 -18.88 -0.64
CA GLU A 170 6.43 -18.91 -0.55
C GLU A 170 7.05 -19.21 -1.92
N ARG A 171 6.43 -20.10 -2.69
CA ARG A 171 6.81 -20.35 -4.09
C ARG A 171 6.66 -19.07 -4.93
N VAL A 172 5.58 -18.31 -4.76
CA VAL A 172 5.38 -17.02 -5.44
C VAL A 172 6.50 -16.05 -5.06
N LEU A 173 6.82 -15.90 -3.78
CA LEU A 173 7.91 -15.05 -3.32
C LEU A 173 9.24 -15.47 -3.96
N ARG A 174 9.62 -16.74 -3.85
CA ARG A 174 10.89 -17.27 -4.37
C ARG A 174 11.01 -17.10 -5.88
N THR A 175 9.97 -17.51 -6.62
CA THR A 175 9.98 -17.41 -8.08
C THR A 175 10.04 -15.96 -8.54
N SER A 176 9.36 -15.04 -7.86
CA SER A 176 9.35 -13.63 -8.27
C SER A 176 10.68 -12.91 -8.03
N THR A 177 11.57 -13.42 -7.17
CA THR A 177 12.92 -12.85 -7.03
C THR A 177 13.78 -13.04 -8.28
N GLU A 178 13.40 -13.96 -9.17
CA GLU A 178 14.04 -14.13 -10.49
C GLU A 178 13.54 -13.10 -11.52
N TRP A 179 12.40 -12.43 -11.27
CA TRP A 179 11.80 -11.48 -12.21
C TRP A 179 12.28 -10.05 -12.00
N GLY A 180 12.66 -9.69 -10.77
CA GLY A 180 13.11 -8.36 -10.41
C GLY A 180 13.77 -8.35 -9.03
N ASN A 181 14.35 -7.23 -8.67
CA ASN A 181 15.05 -7.05 -7.41
C ASN A 181 14.21 -6.27 -6.37
N SER A 182 14.75 -6.11 -5.18
CA SER A 182 14.11 -5.39 -4.06
C SER A 182 13.95 -3.87 -4.27
N ASP A 183 14.46 -3.31 -5.35
CA ASP A 183 14.26 -1.90 -5.72
C ASP A 183 13.05 -1.70 -6.65
N GLN A 184 12.47 -2.81 -7.13
CA GLN A 184 11.32 -2.80 -8.03
C GLN A 184 10.16 -3.67 -7.53
N LEU A 185 10.45 -4.66 -6.67
CA LEU A 185 9.44 -5.57 -6.13
C LEU A 185 9.19 -5.33 -4.65
N MET A 186 7.94 -5.11 -4.34
CA MET A 186 7.36 -5.17 -2.99
C MET A 186 6.32 -6.29 -2.94
N TYR A 187 5.88 -6.65 -1.73
CA TYR A 187 4.90 -7.71 -1.58
C TYR A 187 3.79 -7.31 -0.62
N VAL A 188 2.55 -7.73 -0.92
CA VAL A 188 1.43 -7.63 0.02
C VAL A 188 1.49 -8.80 0.98
N VAL A 189 1.57 -8.50 2.28
CA VAL A 189 1.50 -9.49 3.36
C VAL A 189 0.55 -9.00 4.46
N GLY A 190 -0.53 -9.75 4.73
CA GLY A 190 -1.55 -9.33 5.69
C GLY A 190 -1.06 -9.29 7.13
N ALA A 191 -1.42 -8.24 7.88
CA ALA A 191 -1.04 -8.05 9.28
C ALA A 191 -1.54 -9.15 10.24
N THR A 192 -2.64 -9.84 9.89
CA THR A 192 -3.19 -10.97 10.67
C THR A 192 -2.33 -12.25 10.57
N LYS A 193 -1.27 -12.20 9.78
CA LYS A 193 -0.29 -13.27 9.54
C LYS A 193 1.10 -12.82 9.99
N ALA A 194 1.20 -12.05 11.06
CA ALA A 194 2.47 -11.49 11.53
C ALA A 194 3.52 -12.57 11.81
N ASP A 195 3.13 -13.72 12.32
CA ASP A 195 3.97 -14.90 12.51
C ASP A 195 4.56 -15.46 11.20
N MET A 196 3.83 -15.28 10.08
CA MET A 196 4.30 -15.67 8.75
C MET A 196 5.31 -14.68 8.16
N LEU A 197 5.41 -13.46 8.70
CA LEU A 197 6.39 -12.47 8.23
C LEU A 197 7.83 -12.97 8.37
N GLU A 198 8.12 -13.80 9.36
CA GLU A 198 9.45 -14.43 9.50
C GLU A 198 9.77 -15.34 8.30
N ARG A 199 8.80 -16.14 7.85
CA ARG A 199 8.95 -16.98 6.65
C ARG A 199 9.10 -16.13 5.39
N VAL A 200 8.34 -15.04 5.28
CA VAL A 200 8.46 -14.08 4.17
C VAL A 200 9.85 -13.45 4.17
N ARG A 201 10.35 -12.99 5.31
CA ARG A 201 11.68 -12.39 5.43
C ARG A 201 12.82 -13.34 5.13
N ALA A 202 12.66 -14.62 5.45
CA ALA A 202 13.65 -15.65 5.08
C ALA A 202 13.83 -15.79 3.56
N ILE A 203 12.80 -15.45 2.76
CA ILE A 203 12.83 -15.54 1.29
C ILE A 203 13.19 -14.19 0.67
N VAL A 204 12.60 -13.09 1.18
CA VAL A 204 12.77 -11.73 0.64
C VAL A 204 13.22 -10.75 1.73
N PRO A 205 14.46 -10.91 2.25
CA PRO A 205 14.93 -10.17 3.43
C PRO A 205 14.94 -8.66 3.20
N ASP A 206 15.25 -8.22 1.99
CA ASP A 206 15.43 -6.81 1.67
C ASP A 206 14.18 -6.13 1.07
N ALA A 207 13.15 -6.87 0.69
CA ALA A 207 11.97 -6.28 0.05
C ALA A 207 11.15 -5.39 1.00
N PHE A 208 10.52 -4.34 0.47
CA PHE A 208 9.45 -3.67 1.19
C PHE A 208 8.18 -4.52 1.18
N LEU A 209 7.46 -4.51 2.29
CA LEU A 209 6.18 -5.21 2.45
C LEU A 209 5.08 -4.19 2.66
N LEU A 210 4.04 -4.26 1.84
CA LEU A 210 2.78 -3.55 2.08
C LEU A 210 1.92 -4.42 2.99
N VAL A 211 1.65 -3.94 4.20
CA VAL A 211 0.98 -4.70 5.25
C VAL A 211 -0.39 -4.09 5.57
N PRO A 212 -1.46 -4.55 4.92
CA PRO A 212 -2.82 -4.12 5.25
C PRO A 212 -3.36 -4.85 6.50
N GLY A 213 -4.31 -4.20 7.20
CA GLY A 213 -5.09 -4.82 8.27
C GLY A 213 -4.63 -4.52 9.69
N VAL A 214 -3.68 -3.63 9.89
CA VAL A 214 -3.33 -3.13 11.23
C VAL A 214 -4.48 -2.28 11.78
N GLY A 215 -4.83 -2.49 13.04
CA GLY A 215 -5.93 -1.82 13.73
C GLY A 215 -7.31 -2.38 13.36
N SER A 216 -7.81 -2.13 12.17
CA SER A 216 -9.19 -2.49 11.77
C SER A 216 -9.46 -3.99 11.63
N GLN A 217 -8.43 -4.83 11.52
CA GLN A 217 -8.53 -6.29 11.38
C GLN A 217 -7.79 -7.03 12.50
N ASN A 218 -7.59 -6.38 13.65
CA ASN A 218 -6.86 -6.90 14.82
C ASN A 218 -5.37 -7.27 14.57
N GLY A 219 -4.75 -6.75 13.51
CA GLY A 219 -3.30 -6.88 13.32
C GLY A 219 -2.54 -5.97 14.29
N SER A 220 -1.60 -6.55 15.03
CA SER A 220 -0.73 -5.81 15.94
C SER A 220 0.40 -5.12 15.17
N LEU A 221 0.55 -3.80 15.34
CA LEU A 221 1.66 -3.06 14.76
C LEU A 221 3.02 -3.53 15.31
N GLU A 222 3.05 -3.87 16.61
CA GLU A 222 4.27 -4.35 17.28
C GLU A 222 4.70 -5.71 16.71
N ASP A 223 3.76 -6.64 16.50
CA ASP A 223 4.08 -7.95 15.94
C ASP A 223 4.51 -7.83 14.47
N VAL A 224 3.83 -7.00 13.69
CA VAL A 224 4.24 -6.71 12.30
C VAL A 224 5.66 -6.15 12.27
N ALA A 225 5.99 -5.23 13.15
CA ALA A 225 7.33 -4.66 13.23
C ALA A 225 8.37 -5.68 13.72
N ARG A 226 8.03 -6.48 14.73
CA ARG A 226 8.93 -7.50 15.30
C ARG A 226 9.42 -8.50 14.27
N PHE A 227 8.53 -8.97 13.39
CA PHE A 227 8.85 -10.01 12.41
C PHE A 227 9.12 -9.44 11.01
N GLY A 228 8.67 -8.21 10.73
CA GLY A 228 8.69 -7.64 9.38
C GLY A 228 9.75 -6.56 9.14
N LEU A 229 10.35 -5.93 10.15
CA LEU A 229 11.38 -4.91 9.95
C LEU A 229 12.66 -5.50 9.35
N ASN A 230 13.33 -4.71 8.53
CA ASN A 230 14.69 -4.96 8.04
C ASN A 230 15.59 -3.72 8.23
N SER A 231 16.79 -3.74 7.69
CA SER A 231 17.80 -2.67 7.86
C SER A 231 17.38 -1.30 7.31
N GLN A 232 16.37 -1.25 6.44
CA GLN A 232 15.79 -0.01 5.87
C GLN A 232 14.29 0.11 6.19
N CYS A 233 13.87 -0.30 7.38
CA CYS A 233 12.47 -0.45 7.78
C CYS A 233 11.76 -1.59 7.01
N GLY A 234 11.70 -1.53 5.68
CA GLY A 234 11.12 -2.56 4.81
C GLY A 234 9.61 -2.76 4.97
N LEU A 235 8.90 -1.85 5.61
CA LEU A 235 7.47 -1.93 5.87
C LEU A 235 6.75 -0.66 5.39
N LEU A 236 5.57 -0.85 4.79
CA LEU A 236 4.53 0.16 4.62
C LEU A 236 3.24 -0.42 5.24
N VAL A 237 2.87 0.07 6.40
CA VAL A 237 1.66 -0.39 7.11
C VAL A 237 0.48 0.44 6.62
N ASN A 238 -0.50 -0.25 6.00
CA ASN A 238 -1.68 0.43 5.48
C ASN A 238 -2.82 0.45 6.49
N ALA A 239 -3.25 1.66 6.86
CA ALA A 239 -4.48 1.93 7.58
C ALA A 239 -5.40 2.78 6.69
N SER A 240 -6.67 2.40 6.60
CA SER A 240 -7.67 3.05 5.75
C SER A 240 -8.86 3.51 6.59
N ARG A 241 -9.86 2.67 6.78
CA ARG A 241 -11.15 3.01 7.41
C ARG A 241 -11.02 3.62 8.81
N SER A 242 -10.08 3.18 9.62
CA SER A 242 -9.81 3.71 10.95
C SER A 242 -9.34 5.17 10.93
N ILE A 243 -8.74 5.61 9.83
CA ILE A 243 -8.27 6.97 9.62
C ILE A 243 -9.35 7.79 8.90
N ILE A 244 -9.70 7.42 7.66
CA ILE A 244 -10.52 8.28 6.81
C ILE A 244 -11.98 8.37 7.24
N TYR A 245 -12.47 7.45 8.07
CA TYR A 245 -13.83 7.44 8.62
C TYR A 245 -13.84 7.50 10.15
N ALA A 246 -12.82 8.12 10.75
CA ALA A 246 -12.76 8.32 12.21
C ALA A 246 -13.89 9.20 12.72
N ASP A 247 -14.39 10.12 11.89
CA ASP A 247 -15.51 11.02 12.16
C ASP A 247 -16.28 11.30 10.87
N ASN A 248 -17.55 11.69 10.96
CA ASN A 248 -18.40 12.02 9.81
C ASN A 248 -19.00 13.45 9.88
N THR A 249 -18.49 14.28 10.77
CA THR A 249 -18.84 15.70 10.91
C THR A 249 -17.86 16.60 10.16
N GLU A 250 -18.02 17.92 10.25
CA GLU A 250 -17.04 18.88 9.72
C GLU A 250 -15.62 18.70 10.28
N ALA A 251 -15.49 18.03 11.43
CA ALA A 251 -14.20 17.74 12.07
C ALA A 251 -13.50 16.49 11.51
N PHE A 252 -14.04 15.78 10.51
CA PHE A 252 -13.55 14.51 10.03
C PHE A 252 -12.04 14.50 9.65
N ALA A 253 -11.55 15.58 9.05
CA ALA A 253 -10.15 15.69 8.67
C ALA A 253 -9.23 15.80 9.90
N ASN A 254 -9.66 16.52 10.94
CA ASN A 254 -8.93 16.61 12.22
C ASN A 254 -8.94 15.26 12.96
N ALA A 255 -10.05 14.54 12.93
CA ALA A 255 -10.13 13.20 13.50
C ALA A 255 -9.20 12.22 12.75
N ALA A 256 -9.17 12.28 11.41
CA ALA A 256 -8.24 11.50 10.61
C ALA A 256 -6.78 11.79 10.96
N ALA A 257 -6.43 13.07 11.15
CA ALA A 257 -5.08 13.47 11.59
C ALA A 257 -4.75 12.91 12.98
N ALA A 258 -5.69 12.91 13.92
CA ALA A 258 -5.48 12.37 15.25
C ALA A 258 -5.19 10.86 15.24
N GLU A 259 -5.94 10.09 14.44
CA GLU A 259 -5.72 8.64 14.25
C GLU A 259 -4.39 8.34 13.55
N ALA A 260 -4.06 9.10 12.51
CA ALA A 260 -2.78 8.97 11.82
C ALA A 260 -1.60 9.30 12.74
N GLU A 261 -1.71 10.35 13.55
CA GLU A 261 -0.70 10.74 14.53
C GLU A 261 -0.51 9.69 15.64
N ALA A 262 -1.60 9.06 16.09
CA ALA A 262 -1.50 7.97 17.07
C ALA A 262 -0.68 6.78 16.53
N LEU A 263 -0.89 6.39 15.27
CA LEU A 263 -0.11 5.36 14.60
C LEU A 263 1.35 5.83 14.37
N ARG A 264 1.55 7.06 13.92
CA ARG A 264 2.89 7.63 13.70
C ARG A 264 3.73 7.60 14.99
N ARG A 265 3.14 7.94 16.14
CA ARG A 265 3.86 7.89 17.44
C ARG A 265 4.32 6.48 17.77
N GLN A 266 3.46 5.48 17.61
CA GLN A 266 3.84 4.08 17.82
C GLN A 266 4.95 3.66 16.84
N MET A 267 4.85 4.06 15.57
CA MET A 267 5.88 3.79 14.56
C MET A 267 7.22 4.46 14.90
N ALA A 268 7.20 5.70 15.39
CA ALA A 268 8.40 6.40 15.83
C ALA A 268 9.12 5.67 16.97
N GLU A 269 8.38 5.21 17.98
CA GLU A 269 8.94 4.40 19.09
C GLU A 269 9.56 3.09 18.58
N ILE A 270 8.89 2.42 17.62
CA ILE A 270 9.40 1.19 17.01
C ILE A 270 10.70 1.47 16.25
N LEU A 271 10.75 2.52 15.43
CA LEU A 271 11.93 2.89 14.65
C LEU A 271 13.12 3.24 15.55
N ILE A 272 12.88 3.93 16.69
CA ILE A 272 13.90 4.25 17.69
C ILE A 272 14.42 2.97 18.37
N LYS A 273 13.50 2.11 18.86
CA LYS A 273 13.86 0.82 19.49
C LYS A 273 14.68 -0.07 18.56
N SER A 274 14.37 -0.05 17.27
CA SER A 274 15.09 -0.81 16.23
C SER A 274 16.36 -0.12 15.73
N LYS A 275 16.73 1.04 16.28
CA LYS A 275 17.90 1.85 15.89
C LYS A 275 17.94 2.27 14.42
N LEU A 276 16.77 2.39 13.81
CA LEU A 276 16.62 2.88 12.42
C LEU A 276 16.60 4.40 12.36
N ILE A 277 16.26 5.05 13.47
CA ILE A 277 16.33 6.51 13.65
C ILE A 277 16.87 6.84 15.04
N GLU A 278 17.38 8.08 15.20
CA GLU A 278 17.75 8.65 16.50
C GLU A 278 16.49 9.07 17.28
N ALA A 279 16.61 9.14 18.61
CA ALA A 279 15.54 9.48 19.53
C ALA A 279 15.04 10.94 19.37
#